data_ae801d23277504e59e654c6bf06ba2ba
#
_entry.id   ae801d23277504e59e654c6bf06ba2ba
#
_cell.length_a   1.000
_cell.length_b   1.000
_cell.length_c   1.000
_cell.angle_alpha   90.00
_cell.angle_beta   90.00
_cell.angle_gamma   90.00
#
_symmetry.space_group_name_H-M   'P 1'
#
loop_
_entity.id
_entity.type
_entity.pdbx_description
1 polymer ?
#
loop_
_entity_poly.entity_id
_entity_poly.type
_entity_poly.pdbx_seq_one_letter_code
_entity_poly.pdbx_strand_id
1 'polypeptide(L)'
;KEIESTNPNVWLHLKTPVDIWETGFDSKFELISAIAMSFPLYDKGILSALRVAEIHKSLVLHKFDKYVVSYVLGGSLVRGDVTKESDVDVFIIINDTDVKRMPRLELKERLRAMIYQYISEALSLAGVKKNILNVQVYLLTDFWEAVKDAHPVMFTFIRDGVPLYDKGTFMPWKALLKMGKLKPSPEAIDMFMSMGDKTTKRAKLALLDILVQDIYWGVVTPSQALLMLYGLPPPTPKQIVGEMEKIFVEKEKMLEKKYVNILKKIVG
;
A
#
# COMPACT_ATOMS: atom_id res chain seq x y z
N LYS A 1 -38.00 -2.36 22.99
CA LYS A 1 -39.22 -2.39 23.83
C LYS A 1 -38.93 -2.77 25.28
N GLU A 2 -38.28 -3.92 25.59
CA GLU A 2 -37.96 -4.26 27.01
C GLU A 2 -37.05 -3.25 27.71
N ILE A 3 -35.99 -2.77 27.04
CA ILE A 3 -35.06 -1.78 27.61
C ILE A 3 -35.76 -0.44 27.80
N GLU A 4 -36.56 0.02 26.86
CA GLU A 4 -37.30 1.28 26.94
C GLU A 4 -38.40 1.25 28.02
N SER A 5 -38.99 0.06 28.25
CA SER A 5 -39.96 -0.11 29.34
C SER A 5 -39.31 -0.09 30.74
N THR A 6 -38.02 -0.44 30.82
CA THR A 6 -37.28 -0.50 32.09
C THR A 6 -36.71 0.88 32.48
N ASN A 7 -36.35 1.73 31.47
CA ASN A 7 -35.86 3.07 31.76
C ASN A 7 -36.35 4.05 30.67
N PRO A 8 -37.34 4.91 30.97
CA PRO A 8 -37.94 5.82 29.99
C PRO A 8 -36.99 6.95 29.52
N ASN A 9 -35.84 7.12 30.15
CA ASN A 9 -34.83 8.10 29.78
C ASN A 9 -33.80 7.53 28.80
N VAL A 10 -33.92 6.23 28.40
CA VAL A 10 -33.03 5.59 27.45
C VAL A 10 -33.68 5.52 26.07
N TRP A 11 -33.05 6.14 25.10
CA TRP A 11 -33.45 6.04 23.70
C TRP A 11 -32.59 5.00 23.00
N LEU A 12 -33.21 3.99 22.44
CA LEU A 12 -32.53 2.90 21.73
C LEU A 12 -32.65 3.08 20.23
N HIS A 13 -31.52 3.30 19.58
CA HIS A 13 -31.42 3.33 18.13
C HIS A 13 -30.65 2.10 17.64
N LEU A 14 -31.33 1.21 16.94
CA LEU A 14 -30.69 0.07 16.29
C LEU A 14 -30.19 0.51 14.90
N LYS A 15 -28.88 0.39 14.67
CA LYS A 15 -28.23 0.69 13.40
C LYS A 15 -27.31 -0.45 12.99
N THR A 16 -27.37 -0.86 11.74
CA THR A 16 -26.36 -1.74 11.13
C THR A 16 -25.17 -0.93 10.65
N PRO A 17 -24.01 -1.54 10.40
CA PRO A 17 -22.90 -0.83 9.74
C PRO A 17 -23.32 -0.17 8.41
N VAL A 18 -24.19 -0.82 7.64
CA VAL A 18 -24.71 -0.27 6.38
C VAL A 18 -25.48 1.03 6.63
N ASP A 19 -26.36 1.06 7.63
CA ASP A 19 -27.11 2.27 7.98
C ASP A 19 -26.18 3.43 8.37
N ILE A 20 -25.03 3.13 9.00
CA ILE A 20 -24.04 4.13 9.35
C ILE A 20 -23.36 4.66 8.10
N TRP A 21 -22.97 3.76 7.17
CA TRP A 21 -22.34 4.18 5.91
C TRP A 21 -23.29 4.98 4.99
N GLU A 22 -24.57 4.64 4.98
CA GLU A 22 -25.59 5.41 4.24
C GLU A 22 -25.67 6.87 4.71
N THR A 23 -25.46 7.14 6.00
CA THR A 23 -25.40 8.53 6.48
C THR A 23 -24.22 9.31 5.89
N GLY A 24 -23.09 8.64 5.65
CA GLY A 24 -21.94 9.23 4.94
C GLY A 24 -22.27 9.54 3.47
N PHE A 25 -22.97 8.65 2.78
CA PHE A 25 -23.44 8.88 1.41
C PHE A 25 -24.46 10.01 1.31
N ASP A 26 -25.26 10.20 2.35
CA ASP A 26 -26.20 11.33 2.48
C ASP A 26 -25.52 12.63 2.95
N SER A 27 -24.19 12.64 3.09
CA SER A 27 -23.43 13.77 3.64
C SER A 27 -23.82 14.20 5.07
N LYS A 28 -24.38 13.28 5.86
CA LYS A 28 -24.71 13.49 7.27
C LYS A 28 -23.54 13.10 8.17
N PHE A 29 -22.43 13.77 7.99
CA PHE A 29 -21.15 13.40 8.63
C PHE A 29 -21.16 13.55 10.16
N GLU A 30 -22.00 14.44 10.70
CA GLU A 30 -22.11 14.68 12.15
C GLU A 30 -22.57 13.43 12.90
N LEU A 31 -23.45 12.62 12.30
CA LEU A 31 -23.91 11.38 12.94
C LEU A 31 -22.78 10.34 13.01
N ILE A 32 -21.98 10.22 11.95
CA ILE A 32 -20.81 9.33 11.95
C ILE A 32 -19.81 9.81 13.00
N SER A 33 -19.52 11.11 13.06
CA SER A 33 -18.66 11.71 14.09
C SER A 33 -19.17 11.43 15.50
N ALA A 34 -20.47 11.61 15.74
CA ALA A 34 -21.08 11.33 17.05
C ALA A 34 -20.91 9.85 17.46
N ILE A 35 -21.12 8.91 16.52
CA ILE A 35 -20.92 7.48 16.77
C ILE A 35 -19.44 7.18 17.04
N ALA A 36 -18.53 7.71 16.23
CA ALA A 36 -17.10 7.50 16.37
C ALA A 36 -16.55 8.00 17.71
N MET A 37 -17.07 9.13 18.21
CA MET A 37 -16.64 9.76 19.46
C MET A 37 -17.42 9.29 20.68
N SER A 38 -18.42 8.41 20.51
CA SER A 38 -19.21 7.83 21.61
C SER A 38 -18.37 6.90 22.49
N PHE A 39 -18.83 6.64 23.73
CA PHE A 39 -18.19 5.65 24.60
C PHE A 39 -18.69 4.24 24.25
N PRO A 40 -17.83 3.33 23.73
CA PRO A 40 -18.26 1.98 23.39
C PRO A 40 -18.35 1.11 24.65
N LEU A 41 -19.50 0.51 24.88
CA LEU A 41 -19.66 -0.53 25.91
C LEU A 41 -19.08 -1.87 25.42
N TYR A 42 -19.16 -2.13 24.13
CA TYR A 42 -18.59 -3.30 23.47
C TYR A 42 -18.16 -2.94 22.05
N ASP A 43 -16.95 -3.30 21.66
CA ASP A 43 -16.41 -3.06 20.31
C ASP A 43 -15.54 -4.23 19.85
N LYS A 44 -15.79 -4.72 18.64
CA LYS A 44 -14.96 -5.73 17.95
C LYS A 44 -13.83 -5.12 17.11
N GLY A 45 -13.66 -3.80 17.15
CA GLY A 45 -12.64 -3.07 16.41
C GLY A 45 -13.18 -2.03 15.43
N ILE A 46 -14.47 -2.07 15.08
CA ILE A 46 -15.09 -1.13 14.13
C ILE A 46 -15.14 0.29 14.70
N LEU A 47 -15.59 0.44 15.96
CA LEU A 47 -15.74 1.77 16.57
C LEU A 47 -14.38 2.40 16.88
N SER A 48 -13.41 1.62 17.34
CA SER A 48 -12.05 2.12 17.55
C SER A 48 -11.37 2.52 16.25
N ALA A 49 -11.54 1.74 15.19
CA ALA A 49 -11.03 2.08 13.87
C ALA A 49 -11.66 3.36 13.31
N LEU A 50 -12.99 3.48 13.41
CA LEU A 50 -13.73 4.67 13.01
C LEU A 50 -13.30 5.90 13.81
N ARG A 51 -13.08 5.75 15.11
CA ARG A 51 -12.59 6.83 15.98
C ARG A 51 -11.23 7.35 15.56
N VAL A 52 -10.29 6.46 15.29
CA VAL A 52 -8.95 6.86 14.82
C VAL A 52 -9.06 7.65 13.51
N ALA A 53 -9.86 7.16 12.57
CA ALA A 53 -10.06 7.85 11.27
C ALA A 53 -10.73 9.22 11.46
N GLU A 54 -11.70 9.33 12.36
CA GLU A 54 -12.43 10.58 12.65
C GLU A 54 -11.53 11.62 13.31
N ILE A 55 -10.71 11.21 14.28
CA ILE A 55 -9.72 12.10 14.93
C ILE A 55 -8.68 12.56 13.88
N HIS A 56 -8.13 11.64 13.08
CA HIS A 56 -7.19 11.98 12.04
C HIS A 56 -7.80 12.95 11.01
N LYS A 57 -9.04 12.70 10.57
CA LYS A 57 -9.79 13.63 9.70
C LYS A 57 -9.86 15.03 10.32
N SER A 58 -10.22 15.11 11.59
CA SER A 58 -10.39 16.38 12.31
C SER A 58 -9.08 17.16 12.38
N LEU A 59 -7.95 16.50 12.67
CA LEU A 59 -6.61 17.11 12.68
C LEU A 59 -6.22 17.60 11.27
N VAL A 60 -6.45 16.79 10.25
CA VAL A 60 -6.17 17.16 8.86
C VAL A 60 -7.02 18.35 8.43
N LEU A 61 -8.32 18.35 8.70
CA LEU A 61 -9.21 19.45 8.33
C LEU A 61 -8.90 20.72 9.10
N HIS A 62 -8.55 20.64 10.38
CA HIS A 62 -8.14 21.81 11.15
C HIS A 62 -7.00 22.58 10.48
N LYS A 63 -6.04 21.87 9.87
CA LYS A 63 -4.89 22.48 9.20
C LYS A 63 -5.12 22.78 7.71
N PHE A 64 -5.86 21.92 7.01
CA PHE A 64 -5.93 21.89 5.56
C PHE A 64 -7.36 22.00 5.00
N ASP A 65 -8.34 22.44 5.79
CA ASP A 65 -9.75 22.54 5.34
C ASP A 65 -9.88 23.23 3.98
N LYS A 66 -9.14 24.31 3.76
CA LYS A 66 -9.16 25.06 2.50
C LYS A 66 -8.81 24.18 1.28
N TYR A 67 -7.94 23.19 1.46
CA TYR A 67 -7.40 22.37 0.36
C TYR A 67 -8.01 20.98 0.30
N VAL A 68 -8.44 20.40 1.42
CA VAL A 68 -9.07 19.07 1.44
C VAL A 68 -10.46 19.17 0.81
N VAL A 69 -10.71 18.37 -0.22
CA VAL A 69 -12.01 18.28 -0.88
C VAL A 69 -12.77 17.02 -0.52
N SER A 70 -12.07 15.94 -0.19
CA SER A 70 -12.72 14.71 0.28
C SER A 70 -11.80 13.95 1.22
N TYR A 71 -12.38 13.32 2.25
CA TYR A 71 -11.76 12.36 3.14
C TYR A 71 -12.62 11.11 3.17
N VAL A 72 -12.11 9.99 2.67
CA VAL A 72 -12.90 8.81 2.36
C VAL A 72 -12.29 7.58 3.04
N LEU A 73 -13.13 6.79 3.70
CA LEU A 73 -12.77 5.48 4.23
C LEU A 73 -12.92 4.41 3.15
N GLY A 74 -12.06 3.40 3.20
CA GLY A 74 -12.13 2.24 2.33
C GLY A 74 -11.68 0.96 3.05
N GLY A 75 -11.38 -0.06 2.26
CA GLY A 75 -10.82 -1.31 2.75
C GLY A 75 -11.82 -2.19 3.52
N SER A 76 -11.29 -3.00 4.44
CA SER A 76 -12.05 -3.97 5.23
C SER A 76 -13.06 -3.32 6.17
N LEU A 77 -12.76 -2.13 6.69
CA LEU A 77 -13.65 -1.39 7.59
C LEU A 77 -15.03 -1.17 6.96
N VAL A 78 -15.04 -0.73 5.71
CA VAL A 78 -16.29 -0.42 5.00
C VAL A 78 -17.03 -1.68 4.58
N ARG A 79 -16.32 -2.76 4.27
CA ARG A 79 -16.91 -4.05 3.88
C ARG A 79 -17.46 -4.86 5.06
N GLY A 80 -17.14 -4.45 6.29
CA GLY A 80 -17.59 -5.15 7.50
C GLY A 80 -16.72 -6.36 7.91
N ASP A 81 -15.57 -6.55 7.25
CA ASP A 81 -14.63 -7.65 7.51
C ASP A 81 -13.52 -7.25 8.51
N VAL A 82 -13.84 -6.39 9.46
CA VAL A 82 -12.85 -5.82 10.40
C VAL A 82 -12.50 -6.82 11.49
N THR A 83 -11.20 -7.02 11.66
CA THR A 83 -10.59 -7.64 12.85
C THR A 83 -9.82 -6.59 13.63
N LYS A 84 -9.43 -6.88 14.87
CA LYS A 84 -8.59 -5.98 15.69
C LYS A 84 -7.23 -5.64 15.07
N GLU A 85 -6.83 -6.40 14.05
CA GLU A 85 -5.56 -6.25 13.35
C GLU A 85 -5.71 -5.61 11.96
N SER A 86 -6.94 -5.36 11.52
CA SER A 86 -7.22 -4.80 10.19
C SER A 86 -6.76 -3.35 10.10
N ASP A 87 -6.11 -3.02 8.98
CA ASP A 87 -5.76 -1.65 8.64
C ASP A 87 -7.01 -0.88 8.17
N VAL A 88 -7.03 0.40 8.44
CA VAL A 88 -8.04 1.36 8.01
C VAL A 88 -7.49 2.13 6.81
N ASP A 89 -7.99 1.82 5.63
CA ASP A 89 -7.62 2.54 4.42
C ASP A 89 -8.32 3.89 4.35
N VAL A 90 -7.55 4.93 4.18
CA VAL A 90 -8.02 6.32 4.08
C VAL A 90 -7.50 6.94 2.81
N PHE A 91 -8.40 7.60 2.07
CA PHE A 91 -8.07 8.42 0.92
C PHE A 91 -8.39 9.88 1.19
N ILE A 92 -7.43 10.74 0.93
CA ILE A 92 -7.58 12.17 1.07
C ILE A 92 -7.35 12.80 -0.30
N ILE A 93 -8.34 13.51 -0.80
CA ILE A 93 -8.26 14.25 -2.06
C ILE A 93 -8.03 15.72 -1.73
N ILE A 94 -7.00 16.29 -2.34
CA ILE A 94 -6.57 17.67 -2.10
C ILE A 94 -6.69 18.47 -3.39
N ASN A 95 -7.34 19.61 -3.31
CA ASN A 95 -7.44 20.56 -4.41
C ASN A 95 -6.07 21.19 -4.70
N ASP A 96 -5.56 20.97 -5.90
CA ASP A 96 -4.31 21.52 -6.40
C ASP A 96 -4.50 22.52 -7.55
N THR A 97 -5.75 22.89 -7.87
CA THR A 97 -6.06 23.74 -9.02
C THR A 97 -5.52 25.15 -8.91
N ASP A 98 -5.37 25.67 -7.69
CA ASP A 98 -4.90 27.04 -7.43
C ASP A 98 -3.41 27.14 -7.07
N VAL A 99 -2.68 26.01 -7.07
CA VAL A 99 -1.27 26.01 -6.65
C VAL A 99 -0.35 26.40 -7.79
N LYS A 100 -0.11 27.70 -7.93
CA LYS A 100 0.74 28.27 -8.99
C LYS A 100 2.22 28.43 -8.60
N ARG A 101 2.60 28.20 -7.33
CA ARG A 101 3.93 28.60 -6.80
C ARG A 101 4.87 27.44 -6.51
N MET A 102 4.45 26.20 -6.71
CA MET A 102 5.23 25.01 -6.34
C MET A 102 5.04 23.91 -7.37
N PRO A 103 6.10 23.17 -7.74
CA PRO A 103 5.97 21.97 -8.56
C PRO A 103 4.99 20.97 -7.91
N ARG A 104 4.14 20.36 -8.74
CA ARG A 104 3.08 19.43 -8.29
C ARG A 104 3.60 18.27 -7.43
N LEU A 105 4.76 17.71 -7.80
CA LEU A 105 5.39 16.65 -7.05
C LEU A 105 5.80 17.10 -5.65
N GLU A 106 6.44 18.27 -5.55
CA GLU A 106 6.86 18.84 -4.27
C GLU A 106 5.67 19.16 -3.35
N LEU A 107 4.58 19.69 -3.92
CA LEU A 107 3.34 19.92 -3.19
C LEU A 107 2.79 18.62 -2.60
N LYS A 108 2.72 17.56 -3.41
CA LYS A 108 2.22 16.26 -2.99
C LYS A 108 3.04 15.68 -1.86
N GLU A 109 4.37 15.71 -1.97
CA GLU A 109 5.27 15.17 -0.94
C GLU A 109 5.20 15.97 0.37
N ARG A 110 5.12 17.30 0.31
CA ARG A 110 4.97 18.15 1.50
C ARG A 110 3.63 17.89 2.22
N LEU A 111 2.54 17.86 1.47
CA LEU A 111 1.22 17.58 2.03
C LEU A 111 1.16 16.18 2.65
N ARG A 112 1.71 15.19 1.94
CA ARG A 112 1.79 13.81 2.42
C ARG A 112 2.58 13.73 3.73
N ALA A 113 3.75 14.34 3.81
CA ALA A 113 4.57 14.33 5.01
C ALA A 113 3.84 14.95 6.21
N MET A 114 3.19 16.10 6.02
CA MET A 114 2.41 16.76 7.08
C MET A 114 1.18 15.96 7.51
N ILE A 115 0.44 15.38 6.58
CA ILE A 115 -0.73 14.56 6.88
C ILE A 115 -0.33 13.30 7.65
N TYR A 116 0.80 12.69 7.30
CA TYR A 116 1.32 11.50 7.98
C TYR A 116 1.76 11.78 9.42
N GLN A 117 2.20 13.00 9.75
CA GLN A 117 2.52 13.37 11.12
C GLN A 117 1.31 13.26 12.05
N TYR A 118 0.09 13.53 11.55
CA TYR A 118 -1.14 13.42 12.34
C TYR A 118 -1.58 11.99 12.62
N ILE A 119 -1.01 10.97 11.95
CA ILE A 119 -1.34 9.56 12.22
C ILE A 119 -0.99 9.20 13.67
N SER A 120 0.22 9.51 14.11
CA SER A 120 0.69 9.21 15.46
C SER A 120 -0.12 9.96 16.54
N GLU A 121 -0.47 11.20 16.27
CA GLU A 121 -1.31 12.00 17.14
C GLU A 121 -2.73 11.42 17.26
N ALA A 122 -3.35 11.07 16.13
CA ALA A 122 -4.68 10.46 16.11
C ALA A 122 -4.72 9.12 16.86
N LEU A 123 -3.71 8.28 16.67
CA LEU A 123 -3.58 7.00 17.39
C LEU A 123 -3.44 7.22 18.89
N SER A 124 -2.62 8.18 19.31
CA SER A 124 -2.43 8.53 20.73
C SER A 124 -3.72 9.02 21.35
N LEU A 125 -4.43 9.95 20.70
CA LEU A 125 -5.71 10.49 21.17
C LEU A 125 -6.82 9.43 21.22
N ALA A 126 -6.80 8.48 20.28
CA ALA A 126 -7.74 7.36 20.28
C ALA A 126 -7.39 6.24 21.28
N GLY A 127 -6.20 6.29 21.91
CA GLY A 127 -5.72 5.25 22.82
C GLY A 127 -5.31 3.95 22.11
N VAL A 128 -4.98 4.00 20.81
CA VAL A 128 -4.60 2.86 20.00
C VAL A 128 -3.06 2.81 19.86
N LYS A 129 -2.47 1.68 20.28
CA LYS A 129 -1.00 1.53 20.30
C LYS A 129 -0.38 1.15 18.95
N LYS A 130 -1.12 0.39 18.12
CA LYS A 130 -0.65 -0.08 16.81
C LYS A 130 -1.07 0.92 15.74
N ASN A 131 -0.18 1.19 14.79
CA ASN A 131 -0.60 1.95 13.60
C ASN A 131 -1.54 1.09 12.75
N ILE A 132 -2.79 1.54 12.66
CA ILE A 132 -3.84 0.91 11.86
C ILE A 132 -4.28 1.78 10.68
N LEU A 133 -3.75 3.02 10.54
CA LEU A 133 -4.10 3.92 9.44
C LEU A 133 -3.16 3.75 8.25
N ASN A 134 -3.72 3.38 7.13
CA ASN A 134 -3.08 3.40 5.82
C ASN A 134 -3.62 4.59 5.01
N VAL A 135 -2.92 5.72 5.06
CA VAL A 135 -3.37 6.97 4.45
C VAL A 135 -2.77 7.14 3.06
N GLN A 136 -3.60 7.42 2.07
CA GLN A 136 -3.18 7.74 0.72
C GLN A 136 -3.66 9.15 0.35
N VAL A 137 -2.73 9.98 -0.12
CA VAL A 137 -3.01 11.37 -0.49
C VAL A 137 -2.95 11.50 -2.01
N TYR A 138 -4.05 11.97 -2.59
CA TYR A 138 -4.18 12.26 -4.02
C TYR A 138 -4.42 13.74 -4.24
N LEU A 139 -3.75 14.30 -5.23
CA LEU A 139 -4.13 15.59 -5.77
C LEU A 139 -5.41 15.41 -6.61
N LEU A 140 -6.27 16.42 -6.65
CA LEU A 140 -7.54 16.36 -7.38
C LEU A 140 -7.32 16.07 -8.86
N THR A 141 -6.28 16.63 -9.45
CA THR A 141 -5.91 16.37 -10.84
C THR A 141 -5.41 14.94 -11.06
N ASP A 142 -4.60 14.37 -10.13
CA ASP A 142 -4.19 12.94 -10.18
C ASP A 142 -5.39 12.00 -10.01
N PHE A 143 -6.34 12.37 -9.15
CA PHE A 143 -7.57 11.62 -8.95
C PHE A 143 -8.39 11.54 -10.24
N TRP A 144 -8.58 12.68 -10.92
CA TRP A 144 -9.31 12.72 -12.18
C TRP A 144 -8.63 11.92 -13.28
N GLU A 145 -7.31 12.01 -13.42
CA GLU A 145 -6.55 11.19 -14.36
C GLU A 145 -6.72 9.71 -14.06
N ALA A 146 -6.56 9.29 -12.82
CA ALA A 146 -6.73 7.90 -12.41
C ALA A 146 -8.17 7.37 -12.64
N VAL A 147 -9.18 8.21 -12.49
CA VAL A 147 -10.56 7.85 -12.80
C VAL A 147 -10.76 7.73 -14.31
N LYS A 148 -10.25 8.68 -15.10
CA LYS A 148 -10.31 8.65 -16.57
C LYS A 148 -9.62 7.40 -17.13
N ASP A 149 -8.45 7.07 -16.58
CA ASP A 149 -7.65 5.90 -17.01
C ASP A 149 -8.15 4.58 -16.39
N ALA A 150 -9.30 4.63 -15.69
CA ALA A 150 -9.93 3.47 -15.08
C ALA A 150 -9.01 2.67 -14.14
N HIS A 151 -8.17 3.36 -13.37
CA HIS A 151 -7.24 2.71 -12.45
C HIS A 151 -7.99 1.80 -11.46
N PRO A 152 -7.72 0.49 -11.39
CA PRO A 152 -8.53 -0.48 -10.62
C PRO A 152 -8.68 -0.12 -9.15
N VAL A 153 -7.61 0.36 -8.50
CA VAL A 153 -7.66 0.80 -7.09
C VAL A 153 -8.63 1.96 -6.93
N MET A 154 -8.60 2.92 -7.86
CA MET A 154 -9.49 4.08 -7.80
C MET A 154 -10.96 3.68 -8.01
N PHE A 155 -11.24 2.76 -8.93
CA PHE A 155 -12.59 2.23 -9.13
C PHE A 155 -13.12 1.50 -7.90
N THR A 156 -12.29 0.65 -7.28
CA THR A 156 -12.66 -0.02 -6.02
C THR A 156 -12.96 1.01 -4.93
N PHE A 157 -12.15 2.07 -4.86
CA PHE A 157 -12.32 3.13 -3.88
C PHE A 157 -13.61 3.92 -4.10
N ILE A 158 -13.93 4.28 -5.34
CA ILE A 158 -15.17 4.98 -5.68
C ILE A 158 -16.37 4.07 -5.41
N ARG A 159 -16.29 2.78 -5.72
CA ARG A 159 -17.38 1.83 -5.52
C ARG A 159 -17.70 1.65 -4.04
N ASP A 160 -16.69 1.32 -3.23
CA ASP A 160 -16.84 0.86 -1.85
C ASP A 160 -16.67 2.00 -0.83
N GLY A 161 -15.88 3.02 -1.15
CA GLY A 161 -15.49 4.08 -0.23
C GLY A 161 -16.67 4.83 0.40
N VAL A 162 -16.54 5.14 1.68
CA VAL A 162 -17.50 5.93 2.47
C VAL A 162 -16.87 7.26 2.83
N PRO A 163 -17.43 8.40 2.39
CA PRO A 163 -16.91 9.69 2.75
C PRO A 163 -17.21 10.01 4.23
N LEU A 164 -16.20 10.46 4.95
CA LEU A 164 -16.34 11.13 6.25
C LEU A 164 -16.37 12.66 6.08
N TYR A 165 -15.96 13.13 4.92
CA TYR A 165 -16.01 14.52 4.51
C TYR A 165 -15.94 14.61 2.99
N ASP A 166 -16.82 15.40 2.37
CA ASP A 166 -16.84 15.62 0.93
C ASP A 166 -17.43 17.00 0.59
N LYS A 167 -16.68 17.79 -0.16
CA LYS A 167 -17.12 19.08 -0.72
C LYS A 167 -17.83 18.92 -2.09
N GLY A 168 -18.39 17.75 -2.37
CA GLY A 168 -19.05 17.47 -3.64
C GLY A 168 -18.09 16.99 -4.74
N THR A 169 -16.94 16.44 -4.37
CA THR A 169 -15.97 15.90 -5.33
C THR A 169 -16.08 14.39 -5.48
N PHE A 170 -16.19 13.64 -4.39
CA PHE A 170 -16.20 12.17 -4.43
C PHE A 170 -17.57 11.59 -4.80
N MET A 171 -18.64 12.10 -4.23
CA MET A 171 -19.99 11.55 -4.42
C MET A 171 -20.50 11.59 -5.87
N PRO A 172 -20.24 12.62 -6.68
CA PRO A 172 -20.61 12.60 -8.11
C PRO A 172 -19.98 11.45 -8.88
N TRP A 173 -18.71 11.12 -8.63
CA TRP A 173 -18.06 9.99 -9.28
C TRP A 173 -18.64 8.64 -8.85
N LYS A 174 -18.98 8.50 -7.57
CA LYS A 174 -19.68 7.31 -7.05
C LYS A 174 -21.04 7.14 -7.72
N ALA A 175 -21.79 8.21 -7.91
CA ALA A 175 -23.06 8.18 -8.62
C ALA A 175 -22.88 7.79 -10.09
N LEU A 176 -21.91 8.36 -10.80
CA LEU A 176 -21.60 8.01 -12.19
C LEU A 176 -21.20 6.54 -12.35
N LEU A 177 -20.40 6.00 -11.42
CA LEU A 177 -20.04 4.59 -11.41
C LEU A 177 -21.26 3.69 -11.21
N LYS A 178 -22.12 4.01 -10.22
CA LYS A 178 -23.37 3.29 -9.95
C LYS A 178 -24.33 3.29 -11.13
N MET A 179 -24.39 4.39 -11.87
CA MET A 179 -25.19 4.52 -13.09
C MET A 179 -24.58 3.80 -14.31
N GLY A 180 -23.39 3.20 -14.18
CA GLY A 180 -22.67 2.58 -15.30
C GLY A 180 -22.15 3.59 -16.34
N LYS A 181 -22.10 4.87 -15.99
CA LYS A 181 -21.55 5.94 -16.85
C LYS A 181 -20.02 6.02 -16.79
N LEU A 182 -19.44 5.52 -15.71
CA LEU A 182 -17.99 5.40 -15.53
C LEU A 182 -17.60 3.97 -15.81
N LYS A 183 -16.86 3.75 -16.89
CA LYS A 183 -16.39 2.44 -17.35
C LYS A 183 -14.93 2.52 -17.76
N PRO A 184 -14.14 1.43 -17.54
CA PRO A 184 -12.80 1.34 -18.11
C PRO A 184 -12.81 1.53 -19.62
N SER A 185 -11.87 2.31 -20.14
CA SER A 185 -11.69 2.41 -21.59
C SER A 185 -11.00 1.15 -22.12
N PRO A 186 -11.16 0.78 -23.41
CA PRO A 186 -10.43 -0.32 -24.03
C PRO A 186 -8.91 -0.16 -23.85
N GLU A 187 -8.39 1.04 -24.01
CA GLU A 187 -6.97 1.36 -23.86
C GLU A 187 -6.47 1.11 -22.44
N ALA A 188 -7.29 1.46 -21.41
CA ALA A 188 -6.96 1.17 -20.02
C ALA A 188 -6.93 -0.33 -19.76
N ILE A 189 -7.88 -1.10 -20.31
CA ILE A 189 -7.92 -2.56 -20.22
C ILE A 189 -6.66 -3.15 -20.85
N ASP A 190 -6.30 -2.76 -22.07
CA ASP A 190 -5.12 -3.23 -22.80
C ASP A 190 -3.82 -2.89 -22.06
N MET A 191 -3.74 -1.69 -21.48
CA MET A 191 -2.61 -1.28 -20.65
C MET A 191 -2.43 -2.22 -19.46
N PHE A 192 -3.49 -2.55 -18.72
CA PHE A 192 -3.41 -3.45 -17.57
C PHE A 192 -3.10 -4.89 -17.99
N MET A 193 -3.67 -5.39 -19.08
CA MET A 193 -3.33 -6.71 -19.63
C MET A 193 -1.84 -6.78 -19.98
N SER A 194 -1.30 -5.75 -20.63
CA SER A 194 0.12 -5.69 -21.00
C SER A 194 1.07 -5.60 -19.80
N MET A 195 0.62 -5.05 -18.67
CA MET A 195 1.41 -5.00 -17.43
C MET A 195 1.66 -6.41 -16.86
N GLY A 196 0.69 -7.30 -16.94
CA GLY A 196 0.84 -8.70 -16.53
C GLY A 196 1.97 -9.40 -17.27
N ASP A 197 1.99 -9.29 -18.60
CA ASP A 197 3.04 -9.88 -19.44
C ASP A 197 4.42 -9.29 -19.17
N LYS A 198 4.51 -7.96 -19.01
CA LYS A 198 5.77 -7.28 -18.69
C LYS A 198 6.29 -7.70 -17.31
N THR A 199 5.41 -7.85 -16.32
CA THR A 199 5.77 -8.27 -14.96
C THR A 199 6.32 -9.69 -14.96
N THR A 200 5.70 -10.61 -15.70
CA THR A 200 6.18 -12.00 -15.85
C THR A 200 7.57 -12.06 -16.48
N LYS A 201 7.81 -11.28 -17.53
CA LYS A 201 9.13 -11.17 -18.16
C LYS A 201 10.19 -10.62 -17.22
N ARG A 202 9.87 -9.56 -16.48
CA ARG A 202 10.77 -8.96 -15.47
C ARG A 202 11.09 -9.92 -14.34
N ALA A 203 10.10 -10.66 -13.82
CA ALA A 203 10.31 -11.67 -12.78
C ALA A 203 11.25 -12.79 -13.24
N LYS A 204 11.09 -13.27 -14.48
CA LYS A 204 11.98 -14.28 -15.07
C LYS A 204 13.42 -13.77 -15.20
N LEU A 205 13.62 -12.54 -15.66
CA LEU A 205 14.95 -11.94 -15.77
C LEU A 205 15.60 -11.74 -14.41
N ALA A 206 14.85 -11.21 -13.41
CA ALA A 206 15.36 -11.03 -12.05
C ALA A 206 15.77 -12.36 -11.38
N LEU A 207 14.98 -13.43 -11.58
CA LEU A 207 15.35 -14.77 -11.10
C LEU A 207 16.62 -15.29 -11.78
N LEU A 208 16.76 -15.07 -13.10
CA LEU A 208 17.97 -15.44 -13.83
C LEU A 208 19.20 -14.72 -13.32
N ASP A 209 19.11 -13.41 -13.09
CA ASP A 209 20.22 -12.60 -12.57
C ASP A 209 20.67 -13.07 -11.17
N ILE A 210 19.73 -13.34 -10.26
CA ILE A 210 20.03 -13.87 -8.93
C ILE A 210 20.71 -15.25 -9.05
N LEU A 211 20.15 -16.16 -9.84
CA LEU A 211 20.71 -17.50 -10.02
C LEU A 211 22.12 -17.46 -10.60
N VAL A 212 22.37 -16.61 -11.59
CA VAL A 212 23.72 -16.45 -12.17
C VAL A 212 24.71 -15.94 -11.16
N GLN A 213 24.35 -14.96 -10.33
CA GLN A 213 25.21 -14.44 -9.26
C GLN A 213 25.48 -15.49 -8.18
N ASP A 214 24.46 -16.18 -7.70
CA ASP A 214 24.60 -17.20 -6.67
C ASP A 214 25.44 -18.39 -7.14
N ILE A 215 25.25 -18.86 -8.38
CA ILE A 215 26.08 -19.90 -8.98
C ILE A 215 27.52 -19.42 -9.13
N TYR A 216 27.73 -18.20 -9.61
CA TYR A 216 29.06 -17.63 -9.75
C TYR A 216 29.80 -17.62 -8.40
N TRP A 217 29.24 -17.01 -7.37
CA TRP A 217 29.87 -16.91 -6.05
C TRP A 217 29.95 -18.26 -5.34
N GLY A 218 28.96 -19.13 -5.50
CA GLY A 218 28.93 -20.48 -4.95
C GLY A 218 30.02 -21.42 -5.52
N VAL A 219 30.59 -21.09 -6.66
CA VAL A 219 31.67 -21.87 -7.28
C VAL A 219 33.02 -21.15 -7.18
N VAL A 220 33.05 -19.87 -7.47
CA VAL A 220 34.29 -19.08 -7.51
C VAL A 220 34.90 -18.93 -6.11
N THR A 221 34.09 -18.56 -5.12
CA THR A 221 34.60 -18.34 -3.74
C THR A 221 35.19 -19.61 -3.09
N PRO A 222 34.52 -20.77 -3.14
CA PRO A 222 35.12 -22.01 -2.63
C PRO A 222 36.39 -22.42 -3.41
N SER A 223 36.43 -22.21 -4.72
CA SER A 223 37.60 -22.48 -5.54
C SER A 223 38.81 -21.62 -5.12
N GLN A 224 38.58 -20.33 -4.85
CA GLN A 224 39.61 -19.43 -4.31
C GLN A 224 40.09 -19.91 -2.93
N ALA A 225 39.16 -20.24 -2.04
CA ALA A 225 39.49 -20.73 -0.70
C ALA A 225 40.32 -22.01 -0.75
N LEU A 226 40.00 -22.91 -1.67
CA LEU A 226 40.76 -24.16 -1.83
C LEU A 226 42.19 -23.89 -2.30
N LEU A 227 42.40 -22.97 -3.23
CA LEU A 227 43.75 -22.56 -3.69
C LEU A 227 44.53 -21.86 -2.56
N MET A 228 43.85 -21.06 -1.73
CA MET A 228 44.48 -20.43 -0.56
C MET A 228 44.94 -21.46 0.48
N LEU A 229 44.20 -22.55 0.70
CA LEU A 229 44.62 -23.66 1.59
C LEU A 229 45.91 -24.34 1.09
N TYR A 230 46.18 -24.30 -0.20
CA TYR A 230 47.46 -24.80 -0.80
C TYR A 230 48.56 -23.72 -0.86
N GLY A 231 48.37 -22.61 -0.12
CA GLY A 231 49.42 -21.59 0.07
C GLY A 231 49.51 -20.56 -1.03
N LEU A 232 48.53 -20.51 -1.97
CA LEU A 232 48.48 -19.47 -2.98
C LEU A 232 47.83 -18.21 -2.43
N PRO A 233 48.29 -17.01 -2.81
CA PRO A 233 47.52 -15.79 -2.55
C PRO A 233 46.18 -15.84 -3.29
N PRO A 234 45.14 -15.13 -2.80
CA PRO A 234 43.82 -15.17 -3.42
C PRO A 234 43.90 -14.87 -4.93
N PRO A 235 43.64 -15.83 -5.83
CA PRO A 235 43.76 -15.60 -7.27
C PRO A 235 42.54 -14.79 -7.77
N THR A 236 42.77 -14.02 -8.82
CA THR A 236 41.64 -13.37 -9.51
C THR A 236 40.79 -14.43 -10.20
N PRO A 237 39.49 -14.17 -10.46
CA PRO A 237 38.60 -15.13 -11.13
C PRO A 237 39.21 -15.73 -12.40
N LYS A 238 39.89 -14.91 -13.23
CA LYS A 238 40.58 -15.39 -14.46
C LYS A 238 41.72 -16.36 -14.21
N GLN A 239 42.39 -16.28 -13.07
CA GLN A 239 43.52 -17.14 -12.70
C GLN A 239 43.06 -18.47 -12.09
N ILE A 240 41.87 -18.48 -11.45
CA ILE A 240 41.39 -19.68 -10.72
C ILE A 240 41.40 -20.92 -11.60
N VAL A 241 40.91 -20.82 -12.84
CA VAL A 241 40.76 -21.94 -13.77
C VAL A 241 42.14 -22.64 -13.99
N GLY A 242 43.14 -21.83 -14.33
CA GLY A 242 44.50 -22.34 -14.61
C GLY A 242 45.18 -22.95 -13.35
N GLU A 243 45.04 -22.29 -12.18
CA GLU A 243 45.64 -22.78 -10.95
C GLU A 243 44.92 -24.03 -10.45
N MET A 244 43.59 -24.12 -10.57
CA MET A 244 42.82 -25.32 -10.24
C MET A 244 43.18 -26.50 -11.13
N GLU A 245 43.37 -26.31 -12.45
CA GLU A 245 43.80 -27.37 -13.36
C GLU A 245 45.20 -27.85 -12.98
N LYS A 246 46.18 -26.95 -12.83
CA LYS A 246 47.56 -27.26 -12.50
C LYS A 246 47.71 -28.01 -11.20
N ILE A 247 47.05 -27.58 -10.13
CA ILE A 247 47.23 -28.15 -8.80
C ILE A 247 46.36 -29.38 -8.61
N PHE A 248 45.06 -29.30 -8.84
CA PHE A 248 44.14 -30.36 -8.45
C PHE A 248 43.90 -31.42 -9.53
N VAL A 249 44.09 -31.10 -10.80
CA VAL A 249 43.98 -32.09 -11.88
C VAL A 249 45.32 -32.74 -12.20
N GLU A 250 46.35 -31.92 -12.46
CA GLU A 250 47.63 -32.42 -12.94
C GLU A 250 48.55 -32.95 -11.83
N LYS A 251 48.72 -32.17 -10.73
CA LYS A 251 49.66 -32.50 -9.66
C LYS A 251 49.04 -33.44 -8.64
N GLU A 252 47.97 -33.06 -7.99
CA GLU A 252 47.32 -33.79 -6.90
C GLU A 252 46.36 -34.90 -7.39
N LYS A 253 45.89 -34.82 -8.62
CA LYS A 253 44.92 -35.74 -9.22
C LYS A 253 43.64 -35.97 -8.40
N MET A 254 43.22 -34.94 -7.66
CA MET A 254 42.05 -34.96 -6.79
C MET A 254 40.78 -34.52 -7.48
N LEU A 255 40.87 -33.80 -8.60
CA LEU A 255 39.76 -33.23 -9.32
C LEU A 255 39.74 -33.69 -10.79
N GLU A 256 38.60 -34.14 -11.26
CA GLU A 256 38.45 -34.47 -12.66
C GLU A 256 38.39 -33.22 -13.53
N LYS A 257 39.01 -33.26 -14.70
CA LYS A 257 39.08 -32.14 -15.67
C LYS A 257 37.69 -31.61 -16.08
N LYS A 258 36.65 -32.44 -16.04
CA LYS A 258 35.28 -32.01 -16.35
C LYS A 258 34.80 -30.87 -15.45
N TYR A 259 35.19 -30.88 -14.14
CA TYR A 259 34.78 -29.83 -13.19
C TYR A 259 35.50 -28.51 -13.46
N VAL A 260 36.78 -28.56 -13.84
CA VAL A 260 37.53 -27.36 -14.29
C VAL A 260 36.93 -26.78 -15.54
N ASN A 261 36.44 -27.60 -16.47
CA ASN A 261 35.74 -27.15 -17.67
C ASN A 261 34.39 -26.47 -17.33
N ILE A 262 33.67 -26.92 -16.29
CA ILE A 262 32.46 -26.24 -15.79
C ILE A 262 32.84 -24.90 -15.18
N LEU A 263 33.85 -24.87 -14.31
CA LEU A 263 34.39 -23.64 -13.71
C LEU A 263 34.77 -22.61 -14.79
N LYS A 264 35.44 -23.04 -15.88
CA LYS A 264 35.78 -22.19 -16.99
C LYS A 264 34.56 -21.55 -17.67
N LYS A 265 33.46 -22.28 -17.78
CA LYS A 265 32.20 -21.74 -18.35
C LYS A 265 31.49 -20.74 -17.42
N ILE A 266 31.73 -20.83 -16.11
CA ILE A 266 31.14 -19.95 -15.11
C ILE A 266 31.94 -18.63 -14.99
N VAL A 267 33.25 -18.72 -15.09
CA VAL A 267 34.17 -17.58 -14.91
C VAL A 267 34.39 -16.80 -16.22
N GLY A 268 34.26 -17.42 -17.36
CA GLY A 268 34.56 -16.84 -18.68
C GLY A 268 33.37 -16.44 -19.47
#